data_cce03fc1cd82082794b27285b66736d8
#
_entry.id   cce03fc1cd82082794b27285b66736d8
#
_cell.length_a   1.000
_cell.length_b   1.000
_cell.length_c   1.000
_cell.angle_alpha   90.00
_cell.angle_beta   90.00
_cell.angle_gamma   90.00
#
_symmetry.space_group_name_H-M   'P 1'
#
loop_
_entity.id
_entity.type
_entity.pdbx_description
1 polymer ?
#
loop_
_entity_poly.entity_id
_entity_poly.type
_entity_poly.pdbx_seq_one_letter_code
_entity_poly.pdbx_strand_id
1 'polypeptide(L)'
;MALMKLKKSQSHEGIAVDVMKYLNEDAEQFDIVVLDPPAFAKSLSKKHKAVMGYKRLNAMGINRVKPGGLLFTFSCSQVVDDVLFANTVTAAGIEAKRNCRILYRLGQGADHPVNLYHPEGHYLKGLVIQV
;
A
#
# COMPACT_ATOMS: atom_id res chain seq x y z
N MET A 1 -2.90 -0.63 11.04
CA MET A 1 -3.20 -2.06 10.88
C MET A 1 -3.09 -2.39 9.42
N ALA A 2 -2.37 -3.42 9.03
CA ALA A 2 -2.26 -3.84 7.65
C ALA A 2 -3.17 -5.07 7.45
N LEU A 3 -4.03 -5.01 6.44
CA LEU A 3 -4.93 -6.09 6.06
C LEU A 3 -4.42 -6.73 4.77
N MET A 4 -4.23 -8.04 4.79
CA MET A 4 -3.95 -8.82 3.61
C MET A 4 -5.08 -9.81 3.39
N LYS A 5 -5.78 -9.70 2.26
CA LYS A 5 -6.91 -10.56 1.93
C LYS A 5 -6.51 -11.59 0.87
N LEU A 6 -6.74 -12.83 1.16
CA LEU A 6 -6.29 -13.97 0.37
C LEU A 6 -7.46 -14.70 -0.29
N LYS A 7 -7.19 -15.41 -1.39
CA LYS A 7 -8.17 -16.15 -2.20
C LYS A 7 -9.07 -17.14 -1.41
N LYS A 8 -8.64 -17.58 -0.24
CA LYS A 8 -9.42 -18.49 0.62
C LYS A 8 -10.12 -17.77 1.77
N SER A 9 -10.44 -16.50 1.65
CA SER A 9 -11.03 -15.70 2.72
C SER A 9 -10.17 -15.63 3.99
N GLN A 10 -8.89 -15.88 3.89
CA GLN A 10 -7.98 -15.68 5.00
C GLN A 10 -7.63 -14.19 5.08
N SER A 11 -8.02 -13.54 6.15
CA SER A 11 -7.57 -12.19 6.48
C SER A 11 -6.54 -12.27 7.59
N HIS A 12 -5.38 -11.66 7.38
CA HIS A 12 -4.39 -11.47 8.41
C HIS A 12 -4.45 -10.02 8.85
N GLU A 13 -4.97 -9.81 10.04
CA GLU A 13 -4.96 -8.52 10.71
C GLU A 13 -3.88 -8.55 11.79
N GLY A 14 -3.06 -7.53 11.82
CA GLY A 14 -2.00 -7.45 12.81
C GLY A 14 -1.33 -6.09 12.84
N ILE A 15 -0.42 -5.93 13.77
CA ILE A 15 0.48 -4.79 13.79
C ILE A 15 1.37 -4.88 12.54
N ALA A 16 1.66 -3.74 11.90
CA ALA A 16 2.41 -3.70 10.64
C ALA A 16 3.73 -4.51 10.66
N VAL A 17 4.39 -4.57 11.81
CA VAL A 17 5.63 -5.36 11.99
C VAL A 17 5.37 -6.86 11.87
N ASP A 18 4.29 -7.35 12.47
CA ASP A 18 3.94 -8.78 12.43
C ASP A 18 3.50 -9.19 11.03
N VAL A 19 2.76 -8.31 10.34
CA VAL A 19 2.36 -8.53 8.94
C VAL A 19 3.59 -8.55 8.03
N MET A 20 4.55 -7.66 8.24
CA MET A 20 5.80 -7.65 7.48
C MET A 20 6.62 -8.92 7.72
N LYS A 21 6.67 -9.42 8.96
CA LYS A 21 7.31 -10.68 9.29
C LYS A 21 6.65 -11.84 8.55
N TYR A 22 5.32 -11.93 8.60
CA TYR A 22 4.54 -12.92 7.88
C TYR A 22 4.80 -12.86 6.36
N LEU A 23 4.79 -11.66 5.76
CA LEU A 23 5.07 -11.47 4.34
C LEU A 23 6.48 -11.90 3.95
N ASN A 24 7.43 -11.84 4.86
CA ASN A 24 8.81 -12.21 4.60
C ASN A 24 9.08 -13.72 4.80
N GLU A 25 8.38 -14.36 5.72
CA GLU A 25 8.62 -15.76 6.11
C GLU A 25 7.87 -16.78 5.24
N ASP A 26 6.75 -16.41 4.66
CA ASP A 26 5.92 -17.31 3.86
C ASP A 26 6.15 -17.08 2.36
N ALA A 27 6.28 -18.16 1.60
CA ALA A 27 6.48 -18.14 0.14
C ALA A 27 5.17 -18.26 -0.66
N GLU A 28 4.02 -18.41 -0.01
CA GLU A 28 2.73 -18.53 -0.69
C GLU A 28 2.38 -17.25 -1.44
N GLN A 29 1.96 -17.39 -2.69
CA GLN A 29 1.47 -16.28 -3.52
C GLN A 29 -0.05 -16.34 -3.67
N PHE A 30 -0.64 -15.17 -3.87
CA PHE A 30 -2.09 -14.98 -3.93
C PHE A 30 -2.50 -14.26 -5.21
N ASP A 31 -3.74 -14.48 -5.63
CA ASP A 31 -4.31 -13.78 -6.79
C ASP A 31 -4.58 -12.30 -6.48
N ILE A 32 -4.95 -12.00 -5.23
CA ILE A 32 -5.21 -10.64 -4.77
C ILE A 32 -4.56 -10.44 -3.40
N VAL A 33 -3.82 -9.35 -3.27
CA VAL A 33 -3.25 -8.86 -2.00
C VAL A 33 -3.76 -7.46 -1.75
N VAL A 34 -4.20 -7.18 -0.53
CA VAL A 34 -4.62 -5.86 -0.08
C VAL A 34 -3.71 -5.39 1.05
N LEU A 35 -3.07 -4.24 0.86
CA LEU A 35 -2.24 -3.58 1.86
C LEU A 35 -2.91 -2.28 2.29
N ASP A 36 -3.43 -2.24 3.50
CA ASP A 36 -4.05 -1.07 4.10
C ASP A 36 -3.42 -0.78 5.47
N PRO A 37 -2.17 -0.31 5.49
CA PRO A 37 -1.48 -0.01 6.73
C PRO A 37 -2.00 1.26 7.38
N PRO A 38 -1.81 1.42 8.70
CA PRO A 38 -2.00 2.71 9.35
C PRO A 38 -0.99 3.74 8.82
N ALA A 39 -1.23 5.01 9.08
CA ALA A 39 -0.28 6.06 8.71
C ALA A 39 1.08 5.83 9.38
N PHE A 40 2.12 5.60 8.59
CA PHE A 40 3.48 5.40 9.11
C PHE A 40 4.10 6.69 9.68
N ALA A 41 3.61 7.86 9.26
CA ALA A 41 4.01 9.13 9.85
C ALA A 41 2.85 10.13 9.82
N LYS A 42 2.77 10.92 10.88
CA LYS A 42 1.82 12.03 11.02
C LYS A 42 2.51 13.41 10.95
N SER A 43 3.83 13.44 10.88
CA SER A 43 4.62 14.67 10.86
C SER A 43 5.67 14.65 9.76
N LEU A 44 6.01 15.84 9.25
CA LEU A 44 7.03 16.01 8.21
C LEU A 44 8.40 15.47 8.63
N SER A 45 8.76 15.58 9.90
CA SER A 45 10.04 15.08 10.43
C SER A 45 10.20 13.57 10.30
N LYS A 46 9.10 12.83 10.19
CA LYS A 46 9.09 11.35 10.04
C LYS A 46 8.78 10.89 8.62
N LYS A 47 8.67 11.84 7.67
CA LYS A 47 8.30 11.56 6.28
C LYS A 47 9.22 10.51 5.63
N HIS A 48 10.53 10.65 5.79
CA HIS A 48 11.48 9.69 5.22
C HIS A 48 11.29 8.27 5.75
N LYS A 49 11.08 8.12 7.05
CA LYS A 49 10.79 6.81 7.66
C LYS A 49 9.50 6.22 7.14
N ALA A 50 8.47 7.05 6.93
CA ALA A 50 7.21 6.61 6.35
C ALA A 50 7.39 6.08 4.94
N VAL A 51 8.11 6.82 4.08
CA VAL A 51 8.40 6.41 2.70
C VAL A 51 9.13 5.07 2.67
N MET A 52 10.13 4.89 3.52
CA MET A 52 10.87 3.62 3.62
C MET A 52 9.98 2.48 4.12
N GLY A 53 9.08 2.75 5.07
CA GLY A 53 8.11 1.78 5.56
C GLY A 53 7.14 1.34 4.46
N TYR A 54 6.56 2.28 3.72
CA TYR A 54 5.68 1.98 2.58
C TYR A 54 6.40 1.22 1.48
N LYS A 55 7.63 1.63 1.13
CA LYS A 55 8.44 0.92 0.14
C LYS A 55 8.67 -0.54 0.51
N ARG A 56 9.10 -0.79 1.75
CA ARG A 56 9.37 -2.14 2.26
C ARG A 56 8.10 -3.00 2.26
N LEU A 57 7.01 -2.48 2.80
CA LEU A 57 5.72 -3.18 2.84
C LEU A 57 5.23 -3.55 1.43
N ASN A 58 5.31 -2.60 0.50
CA ASN A 58 4.85 -2.82 -0.87
C ASN A 58 5.75 -3.81 -1.62
N ALA A 59 7.07 -3.78 -1.44
CA ALA A 59 7.98 -4.75 -2.05
C ALA A 59 7.65 -6.18 -1.59
N MET A 60 7.40 -6.35 -0.30
CA MET A 60 6.98 -7.65 0.27
C MET A 60 5.61 -8.08 -0.27
N GLY A 61 4.64 -7.16 -0.32
CA GLY A 61 3.31 -7.44 -0.85
C GLY A 61 3.34 -7.83 -2.33
N ILE A 62 4.11 -7.13 -3.14
CA ILE A 62 4.29 -7.43 -4.57
C ILE A 62 4.84 -8.86 -4.76
N ASN A 63 5.79 -9.28 -3.94
CA ASN A 63 6.35 -10.63 -4.00
C ASN A 63 5.33 -11.73 -3.64
N ARG A 64 4.25 -11.35 -2.97
CA ARG A 64 3.18 -12.28 -2.59
C ARG A 64 2.03 -12.34 -3.60
N VAL A 65 2.08 -11.54 -4.65
CA VAL A 65 1.10 -11.56 -5.74
C VAL A 65 1.57 -12.52 -6.83
N LYS A 66 0.69 -13.43 -7.27
CA LYS A 66 0.95 -14.28 -8.43
C LYS A 66 1.14 -13.45 -9.69
N PRO A 67 1.94 -13.91 -10.68
CA PRO A 67 1.97 -13.26 -11.99
C PRO A 67 0.56 -13.08 -12.57
N GLY A 68 0.23 -11.84 -12.99
CA GLY A 68 -1.10 -11.46 -13.45
C GLY A 68 -2.11 -11.14 -12.36
N GLY A 69 -1.75 -11.31 -11.08
CA GLY A 69 -2.59 -10.98 -9.94
C GLY A 69 -2.62 -9.47 -9.63
N LEU A 70 -3.38 -9.10 -8.60
CA LEU A 70 -3.63 -7.71 -8.23
C LEU A 70 -3.12 -7.38 -6.83
N LEU A 71 -2.49 -6.22 -6.72
CA LEU A 71 -2.18 -5.57 -5.46
C LEU A 71 -3.05 -4.31 -5.31
N PHE A 72 -3.82 -4.25 -4.22
CA PHE A 72 -4.49 -3.05 -3.76
C PHE A 72 -3.65 -2.47 -2.62
N THR A 73 -3.10 -1.28 -2.80
CA THR A 73 -2.25 -0.68 -1.78
C THR A 73 -2.68 0.74 -1.47
N PHE A 74 -2.70 1.07 -0.17
CA PHE A 74 -3.25 2.32 0.35
C PHE A 74 -2.28 3.04 1.26
N SER A 75 -2.42 4.36 1.33
CA SER A 75 -1.79 5.24 2.31
C SER A 75 -2.79 6.29 2.79
N CYS A 76 -2.93 6.42 4.09
CA CYS A 76 -3.69 7.49 4.73
C CYS A 76 -2.79 8.58 5.35
N SER A 77 -1.50 8.57 5.05
CA SER A 77 -0.54 9.54 5.59
C SER A 77 -0.64 10.86 4.84
N GLN A 78 -0.95 11.95 5.55
CA GLN A 78 -1.03 13.30 4.97
C GLN A 78 0.32 13.83 4.46
N VAL A 79 1.42 13.37 5.03
CA VAL A 79 2.77 13.79 4.63
C VAL A 79 3.29 13.08 3.38
N VAL A 80 2.57 12.08 2.91
CA VAL A 80 2.85 11.33 1.68
C VAL A 80 1.75 11.65 0.69
N ASP A 81 2.03 12.52 -0.28
CA ASP A 81 1.08 12.87 -1.33
C ASP A 81 0.95 11.76 -2.40
N ASP A 82 0.04 11.95 -3.34
CA ASP A 82 -0.25 10.98 -4.40
C ASP A 82 0.98 10.65 -5.25
N VAL A 83 1.77 11.67 -5.61
CA VAL A 83 2.98 11.51 -6.44
C VAL A 83 4.04 10.74 -5.68
N LEU A 84 4.29 11.14 -4.45
CA LEU A 84 5.28 10.48 -3.59
C LEU A 84 4.87 9.02 -3.31
N PHE A 85 3.59 8.76 -3.06
CA PHE A 85 3.10 7.41 -2.84
C PHE A 85 3.30 6.54 -4.08
N ALA A 86 2.90 7.01 -5.26
CA ALA A 86 3.10 6.29 -6.51
C ALA A 86 4.58 6.02 -6.80
N ASN A 87 5.46 7.00 -6.58
CA ASN A 87 6.90 6.83 -6.74
C ASN A 87 7.49 5.83 -5.74
N THR A 88 6.99 5.82 -4.52
CA THR A 88 7.40 4.86 -3.48
C THR A 88 7.02 3.43 -3.86
N VAL A 89 5.81 3.24 -4.37
CA VAL A 89 5.35 1.92 -4.84
C VAL A 89 6.09 1.49 -6.10
N THR A 90 6.42 2.43 -6.99
CA THR A 90 7.29 2.17 -8.16
C THR A 90 8.66 1.65 -7.73
N ALA A 91 9.28 2.31 -6.76
CA ALA A 91 10.56 1.87 -6.21
C ALA A 91 10.46 0.47 -5.56
N ALA A 92 9.33 0.16 -4.92
CA ALA A 92 9.06 -1.17 -4.37
C ALA A 92 8.98 -2.24 -5.48
N GLY A 93 8.32 -1.93 -6.60
CA GLY A 93 8.24 -2.83 -7.77
C GLY A 93 9.61 -3.12 -8.37
N ILE A 94 10.46 -2.10 -8.48
CA ILE A 94 11.84 -2.25 -8.95
C ILE A 94 12.64 -3.14 -7.99
N GLU A 95 12.53 -2.90 -6.69
CA GLU A 95 13.21 -3.71 -5.67
C GLU A 95 12.75 -5.18 -5.70
N ALA A 96 11.45 -5.40 -5.89
CA ALA A 96 10.88 -6.73 -6.04
C ALA A 96 11.22 -7.42 -7.37
N LYS A 97 11.80 -6.68 -8.32
CA LYS A 97 12.14 -7.15 -9.68
C LYS A 97 10.92 -7.73 -10.40
N ARG A 98 9.77 -7.08 -10.23
CA ARG A 98 8.50 -7.48 -10.83
C ARG A 98 8.01 -6.40 -11.80
N ASN A 99 7.38 -6.82 -12.89
CA ASN A 99 6.73 -5.90 -13.81
C ASN A 99 5.35 -5.52 -13.25
N CYS A 100 5.18 -4.26 -12.87
CA CYS A 100 3.99 -3.75 -12.22
C CYS A 100 3.32 -2.66 -13.07
N ARG A 101 2.00 -2.76 -13.24
CA ARG A 101 1.19 -1.77 -13.99
C ARG A 101 0.12 -1.19 -13.08
N ILE A 102 0.01 0.13 -13.05
CA ILE A 102 -1.09 0.80 -12.36
C ILE A 102 -2.34 0.70 -13.26
N LEU A 103 -3.36 0.00 -12.76
CA LEU A 103 -4.66 -0.08 -13.44
C LEU A 103 -5.57 1.05 -13.03
N TYR A 104 -5.63 1.35 -11.72
CA TYR A 104 -6.51 2.38 -11.17
C TYR A 104 -5.80 3.18 -10.08
N ARG A 105 -6.16 4.45 -9.98
CA ARG A 105 -5.86 5.32 -8.87
C ARG A 105 -7.14 5.54 -8.07
N LEU A 106 -7.10 5.28 -6.78
CA LEU A 106 -8.23 5.35 -5.86
C LEU A 106 -8.02 6.47 -4.85
N GLY A 107 -9.12 7.01 -4.36
CA GLY A 107 -9.14 8.03 -3.31
C GLY A 107 -10.27 7.77 -2.33
N GLN A 108 -10.69 8.83 -1.64
CA GLN A 108 -11.81 8.78 -0.71
C GLN A 108 -13.12 8.57 -1.45
N GLY A 109 -14.04 7.83 -0.81
CA GLY A 109 -15.39 7.70 -1.28
C GLY A 109 -16.21 8.99 -1.09
N ALA A 110 -17.40 9.03 -1.67
CA ALA A 110 -18.31 10.19 -1.58
C ALA A 110 -18.81 10.45 -0.14
N ASP A 111 -18.72 9.48 0.74
CA ASP A 111 -19.00 9.57 2.18
C ASP A 111 -17.91 10.35 2.95
N HIS A 112 -16.74 10.55 2.35
CA HIS A 112 -15.63 11.35 2.87
C HIS A 112 -15.19 12.40 1.84
N PRO A 113 -16.06 13.38 1.49
CA PRO A 113 -15.75 14.35 0.45
C PRO A 113 -14.62 15.29 0.86
N VAL A 114 -13.84 15.72 -0.12
CA VAL A 114 -12.84 16.78 0.07
C VAL A 114 -13.49 18.12 -0.26
N ASN A 115 -13.39 19.08 0.67
CA ASN A 115 -13.86 20.44 0.44
C ASN A 115 -12.94 21.15 -0.55
N LEU A 116 -13.48 21.82 -1.55
CA LEU A 116 -12.71 22.55 -2.57
C LEU A 116 -11.75 23.60 -1.98
N TYR A 117 -12.13 24.22 -0.87
CA TYR A 117 -11.35 25.26 -0.19
C TYR A 117 -10.39 24.71 0.86
N HIS A 118 -10.47 23.40 1.14
CA HIS A 118 -9.67 22.69 2.13
C HIS A 118 -9.10 21.40 1.54
N PRO A 119 -8.13 21.51 0.59
CA PRO A 119 -7.55 20.35 -0.07
C PRO A 119 -6.78 19.41 0.87
N GLU A 120 -6.43 19.88 2.06
CA GLU A 120 -5.83 19.06 3.14
C GLU A 120 -6.76 17.94 3.63
N GLY A 121 -8.05 18.01 3.32
CA GLY A 121 -8.99 16.93 3.57
C GLY A 121 -8.75 15.69 2.69
N HIS A 122 -7.96 15.81 1.62
CA HIS A 122 -7.52 14.67 0.81
C HIS A 122 -6.37 13.95 1.50
N TYR A 123 -6.64 12.79 2.06
CA TYR A 123 -5.63 12.01 2.81
C TYR A 123 -5.46 10.58 2.31
N LEU A 124 -6.52 9.97 1.75
CA LEU A 124 -6.47 8.59 1.29
C LEU A 124 -5.99 8.49 -0.15
N LYS A 125 -4.90 7.77 -0.36
CA LYS A 125 -4.36 7.40 -1.66
C LYS A 125 -4.41 5.89 -1.80
N GLY A 126 -4.83 5.43 -2.97
CA GLY A 126 -4.85 4.02 -3.29
C GLY A 126 -4.40 3.75 -4.71
N LEU A 127 -3.76 2.61 -4.91
CA LEU A 127 -3.38 2.11 -6.23
C LEU A 127 -3.85 0.67 -6.39
N VAL A 128 -4.39 0.37 -7.57
CA VAL A 128 -4.62 -1.02 -8.00
C VAL A 128 -3.56 -1.35 -9.03
N ILE A 129 -2.74 -2.33 -8.72
CA ILE A 129 -1.56 -2.69 -9.49
C ILE A 129 -1.70 -4.14 -9.96
N GLN A 130 -1.51 -4.36 -11.25
CA GLN A 130 -1.29 -5.69 -11.80
C GLN A 130 0.19 -6.03 -11.74
N VAL A 131 0.48 -7.19 -11.22
CA VAL A 131 1.85 -7.70 -11.05
C VAL A 131 2.17 -8.77 -12.08
#